data_b38485f6f8c0a9ba8053a28dc4096b52
#
_entry.id   b38485f6f8c0a9ba8053a28dc4096b52
#
_cell.length_a   1.000
_cell.length_b   1.000
_cell.length_c   1.000
_cell.angle_alpha   90.00
_cell.angle_beta   90.00
_cell.angle_gamma   90.00
#
_symmetry.space_group_name_H-M   'P 1'
#
loop_
_entity.id
_entity.type
_entity.pdbx_description
1 polymer ?
#
loop_
_entity_poly.entity_id
_entity_poly.type
_entity_poly.pdbx_seq_one_letter_code
_entity_poly.pdbx_strand_id
1 'polypeptide(L)'
;MKILFDYQQQIVDDSKKSNALFMKMGTGKTITSLKIAEKHKCEKILVVCLKSKIDDWIEEIENETYFRKPNVMVVNFESIWRNTKAIDFTDETTMIIVDESHKIKSPKSKVSQYMRYLANLTRYKLILTGTPQNEMYYDYWMQMGFIDSATYKISLKDFENKYVNFILDYQKGHYFKRIESYNYVEQLKEAINEKAFYKEYESNYGKPIEIYESIDTPKEYKSLMKTKVYEDVVCDNDMSLRTYLRQACSGFIRNYMLPENGKIKWLKDFLEITPDRVVIFVNYNIEVDILKKMCIEMNRPYSIYNGETKDLTEFKSKNDAIAIVNYASGATGINDLCISNIGVFFSPPDGDYILFSQAKARLDRIGQTKQPIFYFLQTKKSIELAIYRNFKNGDDFTWEVYKNWLDSQK
;
A
#
# COMPACT_ATOMS: atom_id res chain seq x y z
N MET A 1 -1.13 -6.48 -27.66
CA MET A 1 -1.04 -7.67 -26.76
C MET A 1 0.35 -7.70 -26.17
N LYS A 2 0.49 -7.64 -24.86
CA LYS A 2 1.79 -7.68 -24.18
C LYS A 2 2.34 -9.11 -24.18
N ILE A 3 3.65 -9.24 -24.39
CA ILE A 3 4.36 -10.52 -24.28
C ILE A 3 4.56 -10.80 -22.79
N LEU A 4 4.20 -12.01 -22.36
CA LEU A 4 4.42 -12.46 -20.99
C LEU A 4 5.89 -12.82 -20.78
N PHE A 5 6.41 -12.59 -19.56
CA PHE A 5 7.67 -13.18 -19.11
C PHE A 5 7.47 -14.69 -18.87
N ASP A 6 8.55 -15.47 -18.94
CA ASP A 6 8.49 -16.93 -18.80
C ASP A 6 7.76 -17.38 -17.53
N TYR A 7 8.05 -16.74 -16.39
CA TYR A 7 7.37 -17.06 -15.12
C TYR A 7 5.86 -16.72 -15.15
N GLN A 8 5.46 -15.66 -15.87
CA GLN A 8 4.04 -15.32 -16.02
C GLN A 8 3.33 -16.36 -16.88
N GLN A 9 3.97 -16.77 -17.99
CA GLN A 9 3.47 -17.82 -18.83
C GLN A 9 3.31 -19.13 -18.06
N GLN A 10 4.31 -19.52 -17.25
CA GLN A 10 4.25 -20.69 -16.39
C GLN A 10 3.08 -20.60 -15.39
N ILE A 11 2.90 -19.44 -14.71
CA ILE A 11 1.75 -19.24 -13.81
C ILE A 11 0.42 -19.40 -14.56
N VAL A 12 0.32 -18.84 -15.75
CA VAL A 12 -0.89 -19.01 -16.59
C VAL A 12 -1.10 -20.49 -16.90
N ASP A 13 -0.07 -21.22 -17.36
CA ASP A 13 -0.17 -22.61 -17.74
C ASP A 13 -0.53 -23.55 -16.57
N ASP A 14 -0.01 -23.27 -15.38
CA ASP A 14 -0.26 -24.05 -14.17
C ASP A 14 -1.55 -23.62 -13.43
N SER A 15 -2.17 -22.50 -13.82
CA SER A 15 -3.33 -21.96 -13.13
C SER A 15 -4.54 -22.88 -13.14
N LYS A 16 -5.21 -22.96 -12.00
CA LYS A 16 -6.51 -23.60 -11.79
C LYS A 16 -7.61 -22.52 -11.96
N LYS A 17 -8.88 -22.92 -11.86
CA LYS A 17 -10.05 -22.02 -11.94
C LYS A 17 -10.07 -20.96 -10.83
N SER A 18 -9.42 -21.24 -9.71
CA SER A 18 -9.32 -20.34 -8.58
C SER A 18 -7.90 -20.37 -8.01
N ASN A 19 -7.27 -19.21 -7.93
CA ASN A 19 -5.89 -19.07 -7.47
C ASN A 19 -5.66 -17.78 -6.68
N ALA A 20 -4.60 -17.78 -5.88
CA ALA A 20 -4.00 -16.59 -5.29
C ALA A 20 -2.71 -16.22 -6.03
N LEU A 21 -2.58 -14.97 -6.45
CA LEU A 21 -1.34 -14.44 -7.02
C LEU A 21 -0.67 -13.55 -5.95
N PHE A 22 0.17 -14.16 -5.15
CA PHE A 22 1.00 -13.51 -4.13
C PHE A 22 2.33 -13.08 -4.74
N MET A 23 2.23 -12.05 -5.58
CA MET A 23 3.32 -11.59 -6.41
C MET A 23 3.67 -10.16 -6.01
N LYS A 24 4.96 -9.86 -5.84
CA LYS A 24 5.40 -8.49 -5.50
C LYS A 24 4.88 -7.46 -6.49
N MET A 25 4.87 -6.22 -6.06
CA MET A 25 4.53 -5.10 -6.94
C MET A 25 5.50 -5.03 -8.12
N GLY A 26 4.97 -4.63 -9.28
CA GLY A 26 5.78 -4.55 -10.50
C GLY A 26 6.02 -5.88 -11.23
N THR A 27 5.57 -7.02 -10.70
CA THR A 27 5.74 -8.34 -11.34
C THR A 27 4.63 -8.68 -12.36
N GLY A 28 3.73 -7.74 -12.68
CA GLY A 28 2.70 -7.90 -13.71
C GLY A 28 1.50 -8.75 -13.29
N LYS A 29 1.07 -8.68 -12.03
CA LYS A 29 -0.16 -9.35 -11.54
C LYS A 29 -1.38 -9.13 -12.44
N THR A 30 -1.59 -7.88 -12.88
CA THR A 30 -2.73 -7.47 -13.70
C THR A 30 -2.78 -8.26 -15.00
N ILE A 31 -1.72 -8.20 -15.79
CA ILE A 31 -1.66 -8.90 -17.07
C ILE A 31 -1.74 -10.42 -16.89
N THR A 32 -1.05 -10.99 -15.89
CA THR A 32 -1.10 -12.42 -15.60
C THR A 32 -2.53 -12.86 -15.27
N SER A 33 -3.28 -12.07 -14.47
CA SER A 33 -4.67 -12.40 -14.13
C SER A 33 -5.61 -12.35 -15.33
N LEU A 34 -5.43 -11.40 -16.26
CA LEU A 34 -6.19 -11.33 -17.50
C LEU A 34 -5.91 -12.53 -18.40
N LYS A 35 -4.66 -12.97 -18.50
CA LYS A 35 -4.28 -14.16 -19.28
C LYS A 35 -4.77 -15.47 -18.65
N ILE A 36 -4.88 -15.54 -17.33
CA ILE A 36 -5.54 -16.67 -16.65
C ILE A 36 -7.04 -16.72 -17.03
N ALA A 37 -7.72 -15.59 -17.02
CA ALA A 37 -9.12 -15.52 -17.41
C ALA A 37 -9.32 -15.90 -18.89
N GLU A 38 -8.43 -15.48 -19.79
CA GLU A 38 -8.41 -15.86 -21.20
C GLU A 38 -8.18 -17.37 -21.38
N LYS A 39 -7.18 -17.95 -20.69
CA LYS A 39 -6.91 -19.40 -20.69
C LYS A 39 -8.13 -20.23 -20.32
N HIS A 40 -8.84 -19.79 -19.27
CA HIS A 40 -10.04 -20.47 -18.80
C HIS A 40 -11.31 -20.18 -19.63
N LYS A 41 -11.17 -19.38 -20.70
CA LYS A 41 -12.26 -19.00 -21.61
C LYS A 41 -13.43 -18.34 -20.88
N CYS A 42 -13.13 -17.50 -19.88
CA CYS A 42 -14.15 -16.73 -19.20
C CYS A 42 -14.74 -15.69 -20.16
N GLU A 43 -16.06 -15.56 -20.18
CA GLU A 43 -16.75 -14.61 -21.07
C GLU A 43 -16.78 -13.21 -20.45
N LYS A 44 -16.87 -13.14 -19.12
CA LYS A 44 -16.96 -11.90 -18.35
C LYS A 44 -15.84 -11.78 -17.32
N ILE A 45 -15.54 -10.53 -16.99
CA ILE A 45 -14.56 -10.20 -15.95
C ILE A 45 -15.13 -9.14 -15.00
N LEU A 46 -15.16 -9.46 -13.72
CA LEU A 46 -15.48 -8.55 -12.63
C LEU A 46 -14.21 -8.27 -11.84
N VAL A 47 -13.72 -7.02 -11.86
CA VAL A 47 -12.55 -6.60 -11.09
C VAL A 47 -12.99 -5.77 -9.90
N VAL A 48 -12.54 -6.14 -8.71
CA VAL A 48 -12.74 -5.38 -7.47
C VAL A 48 -11.38 -4.87 -7.00
N CYS A 49 -11.21 -3.56 -6.98
CA CYS A 49 -9.92 -2.92 -6.73
C CYS A 49 -10.06 -1.65 -5.89
N LEU A 50 -8.96 -0.96 -5.60
CA LEU A 50 -8.99 0.38 -5.01
C LEU A 50 -9.58 1.39 -6.00
N LYS A 51 -10.27 2.42 -5.49
CA LYS A 51 -10.86 3.47 -6.34
C LYS A 51 -9.85 4.12 -7.28
N SER A 52 -8.62 4.35 -6.79
CA SER A 52 -7.53 4.91 -7.58
C SER A 52 -6.98 3.99 -8.68
N LYS A 53 -7.41 2.73 -8.70
CA LYS A 53 -6.96 1.70 -9.66
C LYS A 53 -7.96 1.38 -10.76
N ILE A 54 -9.15 1.96 -10.70
CA ILE A 54 -10.21 1.67 -11.66
C ILE A 54 -9.76 2.00 -13.09
N ASP A 55 -9.21 3.21 -13.29
CA ASP A 55 -8.77 3.66 -14.61
C ASP A 55 -7.61 2.81 -15.15
N ASP A 56 -6.64 2.46 -14.28
CA ASP A 56 -5.52 1.58 -14.64
C ASP A 56 -6.00 0.19 -15.11
N TRP A 57 -6.98 -0.38 -14.40
CA TRP A 57 -7.57 -1.67 -14.78
C TRP A 57 -8.33 -1.59 -16.11
N ILE A 58 -9.10 -0.51 -16.32
CA ILE A 58 -9.83 -0.28 -17.58
C ILE A 58 -8.84 -0.16 -18.73
N GLU A 59 -7.79 0.64 -18.58
CA GLU A 59 -6.75 0.82 -19.60
C GLU A 59 -6.03 -0.49 -19.92
N GLU A 60 -5.66 -1.27 -18.90
CA GLU A 60 -5.00 -2.57 -19.10
C GLU A 60 -5.89 -3.56 -19.82
N ILE A 61 -7.19 -3.62 -19.47
CA ILE A 61 -8.16 -4.51 -20.13
C ILE A 61 -8.40 -4.06 -21.59
N GLU A 62 -8.47 -2.75 -21.86
CA GLU A 62 -8.65 -2.23 -23.22
C GLU A 62 -7.43 -2.50 -24.12
N ASN A 63 -6.22 -2.50 -23.55
CA ASN A 63 -4.99 -2.86 -24.27
C ASN A 63 -4.89 -4.36 -24.60
N GLU A 64 -5.55 -5.22 -23.79
CA GLU A 64 -5.64 -6.65 -24.06
C GLU A 64 -6.93 -6.97 -24.84
N THR A 65 -6.83 -7.51 -26.02
CA THR A 65 -7.95 -7.59 -26.98
C THR A 65 -9.03 -8.63 -26.66
N TYR A 66 -8.87 -9.44 -25.62
CA TYR A 66 -9.80 -10.53 -25.30
C TYR A 66 -11.13 -10.03 -24.72
N PHE A 67 -11.10 -9.20 -23.70
CA PHE A 67 -12.32 -8.68 -23.05
C PHE A 67 -12.77 -7.35 -23.64
N ARG A 68 -14.10 -7.18 -23.81
CA ARG A 68 -14.74 -5.97 -24.34
C ARG A 68 -16.03 -5.68 -23.59
N LYS A 69 -16.41 -4.40 -23.52
CA LYS A 69 -17.76 -4.02 -23.07
C LYS A 69 -18.83 -4.72 -23.94
N PRO A 70 -19.95 -5.21 -23.34
CA PRO A 70 -20.38 -5.02 -21.96
C PRO A 70 -19.84 -6.07 -20.97
N ASN A 71 -18.93 -6.93 -21.33
CA ASN A 71 -18.48 -8.09 -20.55
C ASN A 71 -17.39 -7.73 -19.51
N VAL A 72 -17.22 -6.44 -19.20
CA VAL A 72 -16.23 -5.95 -18.25
C VAL A 72 -16.91 -5.08 -17.20
N MET A 73 -16.70 -5.39 -15.94
CA MET A 73 -17.09 -4.54 -14.80
C MET A 73 -15.89 -4.34 -13.88
N VAL A 74 -15.54 -3.07 -13.64
CA VAL A 74 -14.50 -2.68 -12.68
C VAL A 74 -15.11 -1.81 -11.62
N VAL A 75 -15.00 -2.19 -10.34
CA VAL A 75 -15.64 -1.50 -9.21
C VAL A 75 -14.67 -1.42 -8.03
N ASN A 76 -14.89 -0.44 -7.14
CA ASN A 76 -14.10 -0.31 -5.93
C ASN A 76 -14.75 -1.00 -4.72
N PHE A 77 -13.92 -1.25 -3.69
CA PHE A 77 -14.35 -1.93 -2.45
C PHE A 77 -15.45 -1.17 -1.71
N GLU A 78 -15.47 0.16 -1.76
CA GLU A 78 -16.43 0.98 -1.03
C GLU A 78 -17.84 0.91 -1.64
N SER A 79 -17.92 0.66 -2.96
CA SER A 79 -19.19 0.63 -3.69
C SER A 79 -19.70 -0.77 -4.00
N ILE A 80 -18.85 -1.80 -4.07
CA ILE A 80 -19.22 -3.14 -4.54
C ILE A 80 -20.41 -3.74 -3.76
N TRP A 81 -20.44 -3.63 -2.44
CA TRP A 81 -21.49 -4.21 -1.61
C TRP A 81 -22.82 -3.43 -1.65
N ARG A 82 -22.85 -2.26 -2.29
CA ARG A 82 -24.05 -1.48 -2.60
C ARG A 82 -24.49 -1.65 -4.04
N ASN A 83 -23.72 -2.35 -4.85
CA ASN A 83 -23.91 -2.45 -6.29
C ASN A 83 -24.62 -3.76 -6.62
N THR A 84 -25.95 -3.74 -6.66
CA THR A 84 -26.76 -4.91 -7.01
C THR A 84 -26.45 -5.42 -8.44
N LYS A 85 -26.02 -4.55 -9.36
CA LYS A 85 -25.64 -4.93 -10.73
C LYS A 85 -24.47 -5.92 -10.78
N ALA A 86 -23.62 -5.96 -9.73
CA ALA A 86 -22.54 -6.93 -9.67
C ALA A 86 -23.07 -8.37 -9.51
N ILE A 87 -24.21 -8.56 -8.84
CA ILE A 87 -24.89 -9.87 -8.72
C ILE A 87 -25.42 -10.29 -10.10
N ASP A 88 -26.15 -9.40 -10.77
CA ASP A 88 -26.75 -9.67 -12.09
C ASP A 88 -25.67 -9.89 -13.17
N PHE A 89 -24.53 -9.23 -13.03
CA PHE A 89 -23.39 -9.37 -13.94
C PHE A 89 -22.67 -10.71 -13.76
N THR A 90 -22.60 -11.22 -12.53
CA THR A 90 -21.79 -12.39 -12.17
C THR A 90 -22.56 -13.68 -12.41
N ASP A 91 -22.00 -14.55 -13.23
CA ASP A 91 -22.50 -15.91 -13.50
C ASP A 91 -21.34 -16.91 -13.55
N GLU A 92 -21.63 -18.15 -13.93
CA GLU A 92 -20.64 -19.23 -13.98
C GLU A 92 -19.55 -19.06 -15.08
N THR A 93 -19.70 -18.08 -15.99
CA THR A 93 -18.70 -17.71 -17.02
C THR A 93 -17.82 -16.54 -16.58
N THR A 94 -18.12 -15.91 -15.44
CA THR A 94 -17.46 -14.71 -14.95
C THR A 94 -16.20 -15.05 -14.14
N MET A 95 -15.05 -14.44 -14.48
CA MET A 95 -13.87 -14.41 -13.62
C MET A 95 -13.98 -13.23 -12.65
N ILE A 96 -13.97 -13.49 -11.35
CA ILE A 96 -13.86 -12.43 -10.33
C ILE A 96 -12.39 -12.28 -9.94
N ILE A 97 -11.87 -11.06 -10.07
CA ILE A 97 -10.51 -10.68 -9.67
C ILE A 97 -10.61 -9.69 -8.53
N VAL A 98 -9.97 -10.00 -7.39
CA VAL A 98 -9.87 -9.10 -6.23
C VAL A 98 -8.43 -8.62 -6.12
N ASP A 99 -8.19 -7.39 -6.53
CA ASP A 99 -6.88 -6.74 -6.41
C ASP A 99 -6.72 -6.13 -5.01
N GLU A 100 -5.53 -6.25 -4.42
CA GLU A 100 -5.26 -5.94 -3.00
C GLU A 100 -6.21 -6.69 -2.06
N SER A 101 -6.21 -8.01 -2.17
CA SER A 101 -7.14 -8.92 -1.48
C SER A 101 -7.11 -8.83 0.06
N HIS A 102 -6.06 -8.23 0.65
CA HIS A 102 -6.03 -7.93 2.08
C HIS A 102 -7.21 -7.02 2.53
N LYS A 103 -7.87 -6.31 1.60
CA LYS A 103 -9.08 -5.51 1.87
C LYS A 103 -10.31 -6.38 2.22
N ILE A 104 -10.31 -7.65 1.87
CA ILE A 104 -11.39 -8.59 2.22
C ILE A 104 -11.02 -9.55 3.36
N LYS A 105 -9.97 -9.28 4.13
CA LYS A 105 -9.50 -10.14 5.23
C LYS A 105 -10.44 -10.19 6.44
N SER A 106 -11.18 -9.12 6.71
CA SER A 106 -12.04 -9.01 7.90
C SER A 106 -13.39 -9.71 7.73
N PRO A 107 -13.70 -10.76 8.50
CA PRO A 107 -14.96 -11.49 8.36
C PRO A 107 -16.21 -10.67 8.74
N LYS A 108 -16.05 -9.59 9.50
CA LYS A 108 -17.14 -8.72 9.94
C LYS A 108 -17.43 -7.58 8.95
N SER A 109 -16.57 -7.34 7.98
CA SER A 109 -16.77 -6.25 7.02
C SER A 109 -17.87 -6.60 6.00
N LYS A 110 -18.71 -5.62 5.67
CA LYS A 110 -19.76 -5.78 4.65
C LYS A 110 -19.19 -6.18 3.30
N VAL A 111 -18.04 -5.64 2.95
CA VAL A 111 -17.33 -5.96 1.70
C VAL A 111 -16.94 -7.44 1.66
N SER A 112 -16.29 -7.94 2.71
CA SER A 112 -15.86 -9.34 2.78
C SER A 112 -17.04 -10.31 2.71
N GLN A 113 -18.12 -10.01 3.43
CA GLN A 113 -19.33 -10.82 3.40
C GLN A 113 -19.98 -10.84 2.02
N TYR A 114 -20.05 -9.68 1.36
CA TYR A 114 -20.58 -9.57 0.00
C TYR A 114 -19.71 -10.29 -1.03
N MET A 115 -18.40 -10.15 -0.93
CA MET A 115 -17.48 -10.88 -1.80
C MET A 115 -17.60 -12.38 -1.63
N ARG A 116 -17.78 -12.87 -0.41
CA ARG A 116 -18.02 -14.28 -0.15
C ARG A 116 -19.35 -14.77 -0.75
N TYR A 117 -20.38 -13.94 -0.79
CA TYR A 117 -21.63 -14.25 -1.49
C TYR A 117 -21.38 -14.36 -3.01
N LEU A 118 -20.73 -13.38 -3.62
CA LEU A 118 -20.39 -13.40 -5.05
C LEU A 118 -19.53 -14.62 -5.44
N ALA A 119 -18.64 -15.06 -4.54
CA ALA A 119 -17.79 -16.22 -4.75
C ALA A 119 -18.56 -17.53 -5.00
N ASN A 120 -19.83 -17.60 -4.59
CA ASN A 120 -20.69 -18.78 -4.83
C ASN A 120 -21.33 -18.78 -6.22
N LEU A 121 -21.32 -17.65 -6.93
CA LEU A 121 -21.95 -17.51 -8.26
C LEU A 121 -21.04 -17.98 -9.39
N THR A 122 -19.74 -18.08 -9.14
CA THR A 122 -18.77 -18.56 -10.13
C THR A 122 -17.68 -19.42 -9.49
N ARG A 123 -17.07 -20.27 -10.32
CA ARG A 123 -15.89 -21.06 -9.97
C ARG A 123 -14.56 -20.39 -10.33
N TYR A 124 -14.59 -19.27 -11.09
CA TYR A 124 -13.39 -18.58 -11.56
C TYR A 124 -13.09 -17.40 -10.67
N LYS A 125 -12.07 -17.53 -9.83
CA LYS A 125 -11.74 -16.52 -8.82
C LYS A 125 -10.24 -16.33 -8.68
N LEU A 126 -9.81 -15.09 -8.67
CA LEU A 126 -8.42 -14.72 -8.41
C LEU A 126 -8.36 -13.69 -7.26
N ILE A 127 -7.43 -13.88 -6.36
CA ILE A 127 -7.01 -12.86 -5.40
C ILE A 127 -5.59 -12.44 -5.69
N LEU A 128 -5.34 -11.14 -5.69
CA LEU A 128 -4.05 -10.55 -5.99
C LEU A 128 -3.59 -9.74 -4.78
N THR A 129 -2.34 -9.92 -4.35
CA THR A 129 -1.69 -9.02 -3.40
C THR A 129 -0.17 -9.04 -3.55
N GLY A 130 0.45 -7.89 -3.35
CA GLY A 130 1.92 -7.77 -3.31
C GLY A 130 2.50 -8.00 -1.92
N THR A 131 1.66 -8.00 -0.92
CA THR A 131 2.01 -8.12 0.50
C THR A 131 1.13 -9.17 1.16
N PRO A 132 1.33 -10.46 0.84
CA PRO A 132 0.68 -11.50 1.62
C PRO A 132 1.19 -11.36 3.06
N GLN A 133 0.28 -11.18 4.01
CA GLN A 133 0.69 -10.93 5.40
C GLN A 133 1.41 -12.16 5.94
N ASN A 134 2.62 -11.95 6.46
CA ASN A 134 3.43 -13.00 7.02
C ASN A 134 2.74 -13.60 8.26
N GLU A 135 2.42 -14.90 8.19
CA GLU A 135 2.02 -15.74 9.32
C GLU A 135 0.72 -15.38 10.07
N MET A 136 -0.06 -14.41 9.58
CA MET A 136 -1.38 -14.11 10.14
C MET A 136 -2.46 -14.97 9.46
N TYR A 137 -2.48 -16.27 9.74
CA TYR A 137 -3.40 -17.24 9.10
C TYR A 137 -4.88 -16.88 9.28
N TYR A 138 -5.20 -16.15 10.33
CA TYR A 138 -6.55 -15.62 10.55
C TYR A 138 -6.98 -14.67 9.43
N ASP A 139 -6.08 -13.82 8.95
CA ASP A 139 -6.31 -12.89 7.84
C ASP A 139 -6.52 -13.63 6.51
N TYR A 140 -5.93 -14.82 6.37
CA TYR A 140 -6.13 -15.67 5.20
C TYR A 140 -7.50 -16.36 5.18
N TRP A 141 -8.16 -16.53 6.32
CA TRP A 141 -9.43 -17.27 6.36
C TRP A 141 -10.48 -16.75 5.38
N MET A 142 -10.69 -15.42 5.32
CA MET A 142 -11.63 -14.83 4.36
C MET A 142 -11.11 -14.85 2.93
N GLN A 143 -9.84 -14.55 2.73
CA GLN A 143 -9.22 -14.49 1.40
C GLN A 143 -9.19 -15.87 0.73
N MET A 144 -8.74 -16.88 1.45
CA MET A 144 -8.71 -18.26 0.96
C MET A 144 -10.12 -18.86 0.86
N GLY A 145 -11.01 -18.55 1.80
CA GLY A 145 -12.41 -18.94 1.74
C GLY A 145 -13.16 -18.35 0.55
N PHE A 146 -12.71 -17.23 -0.02
CA PHE A 146 -13.21 -16.67 -1.27
C PHE A 146 -12.82 -17.53 -2.47
N ILE A 147 -11.55 -17.96 -2.60
CA ILE A 147 -11.06 -18.70 -3.77
C ILE A 147 -11.25 -20.21 -3.66
N ASP A 148 -11.19 -20.76 -2.46
CA ASP A 148 -11.37 -22.19 -2.25
C ASP A 148 -12.12 -22.48 -0.95
N SER A 149 -12.80 -23.60 -1.03
CA SER A 149 -13.79 -23.93 -0.02
C SER A 149 -13.42 -25.12 0.86
N ALA A 150 -12.35 -25.85 0.59
CA ALA A 150 -12.07 -27.09 1.32
C ALA A 150 -11.59 -26.83 2.75
N THR A 151 -10.48 -26.10 2.92
CA THR A 151 -9.90 -25.80 4.25
C THR A 151 -10.55 -24.58 4.91
N TYR A 152 -10.93 -23.57 4.13
CA TYR A 152 -11.41 -22.27 4.61
C TYR A 152 -12.93 -22.05 4.45
N LYS A 153 -13.68 -23.08 3.98
CA LYS A 153 -15.17 -23.04 3.92
C LYS A 153 -15.84 -23.30 5.25
N ILE A 154 -15.13 -23.81 6.21
CA ILE A 154 -15.61 -23.98 7.58
C ILE A 154 -16.05 -22.64 8.19
N SER A 155 -16.97 -22.67 9.14
CA SER A 155 -17.37 -21.43 9.79
C SER A 155 -16.18 -20.77 10.48
N LEU A 156 -16.24 -19.45 10.69
CA LEU A 156 -15.19 -18.74 11.42
C LEU A 156 -14.96 -19.35 12.80
N LYS A 157 -16.04 -19.73 13.48
CA LYS A 157 -15.98 -20.36 14.80
C LYS A 157 -15.26 -21.72 14.77
N ASP A 158 -15.49 -22.52 13.75
CA ASP A 158 -14.80 -23.81 13.60
C ASP A 158 -13.34 -23.62 13.23
N PHE A 159 -13.04 -22.62 12.41
CA PHE A 159 -11.65 -22.23 12.11
C PHE A 159 -10.92 -21.79 13.38
N GLU A 160 -11.53 -20.90 14.16
CA GLU A 160 -10.99 -20.44 15.44
C GLU A 160 -10.75 -21.61 16.40
N ASN A 161 -11.75 -22.49 16.57
CA ASN A 161 -11.64 -23.65 17.46
C ASN A 161 -10.55 -24.64 17.04
N LYS A 162 -10.32 -24.80 15.75
CA LYS A 162 -9.35 -25.79 15.22
C LYS A 162 -7.93 -25.23 15.14
N TYR A 163 -7.80 -23.99 14.66
CA TYR A 163 -6.51 -23.45 14.25
C TYR A 163 -5.96 -22.32 15.12
N VAL A 164 -6.78 -21.70 16.01
CA VAL A 164 -6.35 -20.50 16.73
C VAL A 164 -6.35 -20.71 18.23
N ASN A 165 -5.23 -20.44 18.87
CA ASN A 165 -5.15 -20.34 20.31
C ASN A 165 -5.30 -18.87 20.73
N PHE A 166 -6.28 -18.59 21.56
CA PHE A 166 -6.52 -17.27 22.12
C PHE A 166 -6.08 -17.20 23.57
N ILE A 167 -5.48 -16.08 23.95
CA ILE A 167 -5.34 -15.68 25.35
C ILE A 167 -6.31 -14.54 25.65
N LEU A 168 -6.75 -14.50 26.91
CA LEU A 168 -7.47 -13.35 27.43
C LEU A 168 -6.46 -12.30 27.85
N ASP A 169 -6.49 -11.17 27.19
CA ASP A 169 -5.69 -9.99 27.54
C ASP A 169 -6.59 -8.95 28.20
N TYR A 170 -6.02 -8.11 29.09
CA TYR A 170 -6.77 -7.11 29.83
C TYR A 170 -6.23 -5.72 29.57
N GLN A 171 -7.06 -4.86 29.00
CA GLN A 171 -6.71 -3.49 28.74
C GLN A 171 -7.87 -2.52 29.05
N LYS A 172 -7.59 -1.45 29.74
CA LYS A 172 -8.55 -0.37 30.06
C LYS A 172 -9.87 -0.84 30.69
N GLY A 173 -9.82 -1.81 31.59
CA GLY A 173 -11.03 -2.30 32.29
C GLY A 173 -11.82 -3.38 31.52
N HIS A 174 -11.37 -3.79 30.35
CA HIS A 174 -12.04 -4.78 29.51
C HIS A 174 -11.12 -5.96 29.17
N TYR A 175 -11.68 -7.16 29.23
CA TYR A 175 -11.03 -8.36 28.69
C TYR A 175 -11.30 -8.47 27.18
N PHE A 176 -10.28 -8.77 26.41
CA PHE A 176 -10.40 -9.10 24.99
C PHE A 176 -9.55 -10.31 24.63
N LYS A 177 -9.98 -11.00 23.58
CA LYS A 177 -9.22 -12.15 23.06
C LYS A 177 -8.11 -11.65 22.12
N ARG A 178 -6.88 -12.07 22.36
CA ARG A 178 -5.74 -11.89 21.46
C ARG A 178 -5.29 -13.25 20.97
N ILE A 179 -4.91 -13.33 19.69
CA ILE A 179 -4.30 -14.53 19.12
C ILE A 179 -2.92 -14.71 19.76
N GLU A 180 -2.70 -15.85 20.38
CA GLU A 180 -1.42 -16.22 20.96
C GLU A 180 -0.59 -17.03 19.97
N SER A 181 -1.19 -18.04 19.33
CA SER A 181 -0.53 -18.94 18.41
C SER A 181 -1.54 -19.61 17.48
N TYR A 182 -1.02 -20.35 16.52
CA TYR A 182 -1.81 -21.17 15.60
C TYR A 182 -1.47 -22.65 15.75
N ASN A 183 -2.49 -23.51 15.66
CA ASN A 183 -2.36 -24.96 15.59
C ASN A 183 -2.31 -25.40 14.11
N TYR A 184 -1.72 -26.55 13.84
CA TYR A 184 -1.68 -27.17 12.51
C TYR A 184 -1.18 -26.22 11.40
N VAL A 185 -0.13 -25.44 11.71
CA VAL A 185 0.44 -24.41 10.84
C VAL A 185 0.84 -24.99 9.48
N GLU A 186 1.46 -26.18 9.44
CA GLU A 186 1.86 -26.79 8.18
C GLU A 186 0.65 -27.13 7.30
N GLN A 187 -0.44 -27.61 7.87
CA GLN A 187 -1.69 -27.85 7.11
C GLN A 187 -2.26 -26.56 6.51
N LEU A 188 -2.17 -25.43 7.24
CA LEU A 188 -2.60 -24.13 6.73
C LEU A 188 -1.68 -23.64 5.59
N LYS A 189 -0.37 -23.81 5.75
CA LYS A 189 0.61 -23.47 4.69
C LYS A 189 0.39 -24.30 3.42
N GLU A 190 0.22 -25.60 3.56
CA GLU A 190 -0.06 -26.51 2.43
C GLU A 190 -1.32 -26.10 1.68
N ALA A 191 -2.40 -25.82 2.39
CA ALA A 191 -3.67 -25.42 1.79
C ALA A 191 -3.56 -24.04 1.05
N ILE A 192 -2.76 -23.12 1.56
CA ILE A 192 -2.48 -21.85 0.88
C ILE A 192 -1.61 -22.11 -0.36
N ASN A 193 -0.52 -22.86 -0.21
CA ASN A 193 0.45 -23.12 -1.29
C ASN A 193 -0.14 -23.90 -2.45
N GLU A 194 -1.11 -24.76 -2.19
CA GLU A 194 -1.84 -25.49 -3.26
C GLU A 194 -2.55 -24.56 -4.26
N LYS A 195 -2.92 -23.35 -3.84
CA LYS A 195 -3.68 -22.38 -4.62
C LYS A 195 -2.91 -21.09 -4.93
N ALA A 196 -1.77 -20.89 -4.31
CA ALA A 196 -1.02 -19.65 -4.40
C ALA A 196 0.19 -19.78 -5.33
N PHE A 197 0.38 -18.77 -6.16
CA PHE A 197 1.62 -18.55 -6.90
C PHE A 197 2.36 -17.40 -6.25
N TYR A 198 3.66 -17.60 -6.00
CA TYR A 198 4.54 -16.60 -5.42
C TYR A 198 5.55 -16.12 -6.46
N LYS A 199 5.75 -14.82 -6.53
CA LYS A 199 6.87 -14.25 -7.29
C LYS A 199 7.40 -13.01 -6.60
N GLU A 200 8.65 -13.12 -6.21
CA GLU A 200 9.45 -11.99 -5.79
C GLU A 200 9.98 -11.25 -7.03
N TYR A 201 10.18 -9.95 -6.90
CA TYR A 201 10.88 -9.19 -7.92
C TYR A 201 12.39 -9.37 -7.74
N GLU A 202 13.04 -9.89 -8.76
CA GLU A 202 14.49 -10.01 -8.81
C GLU A 202 15.03 -8.89 -9.70
N SER A 203 15.76 -7.97 -9.08
CA SER A 203 16.39 -6.86 -9.80
C SER A 203 17.77 -7.28 -10.33
N ASN A 204 18.17 -6.72 -11.47
CA ASN A 204 19.52 -6.91 -12.02
C ASN A 204 20.58 -6.05 -11.31
N TYR A 205 20.19 -5.18 -10.36
CA TYR A 205 21.06 -4.21 -9.68
C TYR A 205 21.23 -4.47 -8.17
N GLY A 206 20.75 -5.60 -7.69
CA GLY A 206 20.81 -5.93 -6.26
C GLY A 206 19.71 -5.26 -5.43
N LYS A 207 19.87 -5.27 -4.09
CA LYS A 207 18.89 -4.66 -3.19
C LYS A 207 18.97 -3.15 -3.21
N PRO A 208 17.84 -2.42 -3.06
CA PRO A 208 17.87 -0.97 -2.87
C PRO A 208 18.76 -0.54 -1.71
N ILE A 209 19.40 0.63 -1.85
CA ILE A 209 20.18 1.26 -0.79
C ILE A 209 19.23 2.12 0.05
N GLU A 210 19.23 1.93 1.35
CA GLU A 210 18.44 2.71 2.31
C GLU A 210 19.33 3.59 3.18
N ILE A 211 19.12 4.90 3.11
CA ILE A 211 19.88 5.90 3.84
C ILE A 211 18.92 6.65 4.77
N TYR A 212 19.23 6.66 6.06
CA TYR A 212 18.40 7.31 7.09
C TYR A 212 19.09 8.60 7.55
N GLU A 213 18.54 9.71 7.06
CA GLU A 213 19.07 11.04 7.36
C GLU A 213 18.48 11.61 8.64
N SER A 214 19.35 12.12 9.49
CA SER A 214 19.01 12.56 10.85
C SER A 214 18.83 14.07 10.89
N ILE A 215 17.57 14.52 10.98
CA ILE A 215 17.20 15.95 11.00
C ILE A 215 17.01 16.41 12.44
N ASP A 216 17.46 17.62 12.76
CA ASP A 216 17.31 18.18 14.12
C ASP A 216 15.84 18.44 14.47
N THR A 217 15.51 18.20 15.73
CA THR A 217 14.14 18.35 16.24
C THR A 217 13.79 19.82 16.40
N PRO A 218 12.72 20.32 15.76
CA PRO A 218 12.25 21.70 15.97
C PRO A 218 11.98 21.99 17.44
N LYS A 219 12.19 23.24 17.85
CA LYS A 219 11.89 23.67 19.23
C LYS A 219 10.40 23.55 19.53
N GLU A 220 9.58 23.82 18.53
CA GLU A 220 8.12 23.78 18.57
C GLU A 220 7.62 22.35 18.81
N TYR A 221 8.27 21.35 18.26
CA TYR A 221 7.98 19.94 18.55
C TYR A 221 8.13 19.63 20.05
N LYS A 222 9.23 20.08 20.65
CA LYS A 222 9.50 19.86 22.09
C LYS A 222 8.50 20.62 22.97
N SER A 223 8.17 21.86 22.59
CA SER A 223 7.14 22.65 23.25
C SER A 223 5.78 21.93 23.19
N LEU A 224 5.36 21.52 22.01
CA LEU A 224 4.08 20.82 21.79
C LEU A 224 3.98 19.51 22.59
N MET A 225 5.06 18.72 22.67
CA MET A 225 5.12 17.53 23.53
C MET A 225 4.86 17.85 24.99
N LYS A 226 5.39 18.97 25.49
CA LYS A 226 5.31 19.35 26.91
C LYS A 226 3.99 20.05 27.25
N THR A 227 3.60 21.03 26.44
CA THR A 227 2.48 21.93 26.74
C THR A 227 1.17 21.51 26.10
N LYS A 228 1.23 20.69 25.05
CA LYS A 228 0.10 20.33 24.16
C LYS A 228 -0.54 21.54 23.49
N VAL A 229 0.17 22.66 23.40
CA VAL A 229 -0.29 23.91 22.80
C VAL A 229 0.79 24.49 21.91
N TYR A 230 0.39 25.03 20.75
CA TYR A 230 1.22 25.84 19.88
C TYR A 230 0.37 26.94 19.26
N GLU A 231 0.69 28.24 19.53
CA GLU A 231 -0.14 29.37 19.18
C GLU A 231 -1.59 29.15 19.68
N ASP A 232 -2.59 29.27 18.80
CA ASP A 232 -4.00 28.96 19.11
C ASP A 232 -4.36 27.47 18.93
N VAL A 233 -3.39 26.64 18.58
CA VAL A 233 -3.61 25.20 18.37
C VAL A 233 -3.48 24.46 19.68
N VAL A 234 -4.58 23.89 20.18
CA VAL A 234 -4.63 23.04 21.37
C VAL A 234 -4.78 21.58 20.97
N CYS A 235 -3.99 20.69 21.57
CA CYS A 235 -4.15 19.24 21.41
C CYS A 235 -5.18 18.73 22.43
N ASP A 236 -6.45 18.67 22.03
CA ASP A 236 -7.54 18.24 22.90
C ASP A 236 -7.44 16.76 23.30
N ASN A 237 -6.74 15.96 22.52
CA ASN A 237 -6.56 14.54 22.75
C ASN A 237 -5.25 14.04 22.13
N ASP A 238 -4.90 12.77 22.42
CA ASP A 238 -3.65 12.18 21.92
C ASP A 238 -3.64 11.94 20.41
N MET A 239 -4.79 11.93 19.74
CA MET A 239 -4.86 11.82 18.27
C MET A 239 -4.46 13.15 17.62
N SER A 240 -4.97 14.26 18.12
CA SER A 240 -4.54 15.60 17.66
C SER A 240 -3.06 15.83 17.94
N LEU A 241 -2.58 15.42 19.14
CA LEU A 241 -1.16 15.48 19.47
C LEU A 241 -0.30 14.66 18.48
N ARG A 242 -0.69 13.40 18.19
CA ARG A 242 -0.02 12.56 17.19
C ARG A 242 0.11 13.28 15.84
N THR A 243 -0.99 13.87 15.37
CA THR A 243 -1.04 14.56 14.08
C THR A 243 -0.12 15.76 14.06
N TYR A 244 -0.19 16.63 15.07
CA TYR A 244 0.59 17.87 15.12
C TYR A 244 2.08 17.62 15.37
N LEU A 245 2.44 16.58 16.12
CA LEU A 245 3.84 16.16 16.25
C LEU A 245 4.45 15.75 14.92
N ARG A 246 3.71 15.03 14.09
CA ARG A 246 4.16 14.66 12.74
C ARG A 246 4.28 15.87 11.82
N GLN A 247 3.31 16.78 11.87
CA GLN A 247 3.36 18.05 11.12
C GLN A 247 4.55 18.91 11.54
N ALA A 248 4.84 18.99 12.84
CA ALA A 248 6.00 19.72 13.35
C ALA A 248 7.32 19.15 12.81
N CYS A 249 7.43 17.83 12.64
CA CYS A 249 8.58 17.21 11.98
C CYS A 249 8.75 17.66 10.52
N SER A 250 7.66 18.04 9.86
CA SER A 250 7.64 18.52 8.47
C SER A 250 7.73 20.05 8.34
N GLY A 251 7.85 20.77 9.49
CA GLY A 251 8.06 22.22 9.52
C GLY A 251 6.78 23.05 9.50
N PHE A 252 5.64 22.48 9.91
CA PHE A 252 4.38 23.22 10.08
C PHE A 252 3.52 22.59 11.19
N ILE A 253 2.54 23.35 11.72
CA ILE A 253 1.48 22.85 12.63
C ILE A 253 0.17 23.48 12.18
N ARG A 254 -0.79 22.70 11.70
CA ARG A 254 -1.99 23.18 10.99
C ARG A 254 -1.60 24.13 9.85
N ASN A 255 -1.96 25.41 9.99
CA ASN A 255 -1.68 26.46 9.00
C ASN A 255 -0.45 27.31 9.36
N TYR A 256 0.20 27.00 10.48
CA TYR A 256 1.38 27.73 10.93
C TYR A 256 2.65 27.10 10.38
N MET A 257 3.41 27.88 9.60
CA MET A 257 4.76 27.49 9.18
C MET A 257 5.73 27.72 10.33
N LEU A 258 6.56 26.72 10.60
CA LEU A 258 7.63 26.87 11.61
C LEU A 258 8.76 27.75 11.07
N PRO A 259 9.45 28.50 11.95
CA PRO A 259 10.54 29.41 11.55
C PRO A 259 11.69 28.70 10.82
N GLU A 260 11.96 27.45 11.23
CA GLU A 260 13.01 26.63 10.62
C GLU A 260 12.45 25.29 10.17
N ASN A 261 12.81 24.87 8.96
CA ASN A 261 12.51 23.56 8.43
C ASN A 261 13.80 22.83 8.03
N GLY A 262 14.32 22.02 8.96
CA GLY A 262 15.57 21.29 8.75
C GLY A 262 15.53 20.32 7.57
N LYS A 263 14.36 19.75 7.25
CA LYS A 263 14.19 18.86 6.09
C LYS A 263 14.32 19.62 4.77
N ILE A 264 13.76 20.82 4.69
CA ILE A 264 13.90 21.68 3.50
C ILE A 264 15.35 22.12 3.33
N LYS A 265 16.05 22.48 4.42
CA LYS A 265 17.46 22.80 4.35
C LYS A 265 18.27 21.63 3.80
N TRP A 266 18.12 20.46 4.39
CA TRP A 266 18.79 19.25 3.94
C TRP A 266 18.47 18.96 2.45
N LEU A 267 17.21 19.09 2.06
CA LEU A 267 16.78 18.81 0.69
C LEU A 267 17.36 19.80 -0.33
N LYS A 268 17.47 21.09 0.02
CA LYS A 268 18.15 22.09 -0.83
C LYS A 268 19.63 21.73 -1.03
N ASP A 269 20.35 21.46 0.07
CA ASP A 269 21.76 21.07 0.02
C ASP A 269 21.95 19.78 -0.82
N PHE A 270 21.07 18.81 -0.64
CA PHE A 270 21.07 17.56 -1.42
C PHE A 270 20.81 17.78 -2.93
N LEU A 271 19.83 18.60 -3.26
CA LEU A 271 19.45 18.85 -4.66
C LEU A 271 20.47 19.72 -5.40
N GLU A 272 21.26 20.56 -4.72
CA GLU A 272 22.35 21.33 -5.32
C GLU A 272 23.43 20.41 -5.91
N ILE A 273 23.69 19.27 -5.26
CA ILE A 273 24.71 18.31 -5.70
C ILE A 273 24.15 17.12 -6.49
N THR A 274 22.82 17.04 -6.64
CA THR A 274 22.13 15.93 -7.31
C THR A 274 21.49 16.42 -8.60
N PRO A 275 22.13 16.23 -9.77
CA PRO A 275 21.59 16.67 -11.06
C PRO A 275 20.54 15.70 -11.64
N ASP A 276 20.30 14.58 -11.00
CA ASP A 276 19.40 13.54 -11.48
C ASP A 276 17.94 13.85 -11.12
N ARG A 277 17.01 13.08 -11.75
CA ARG A 277 15.60 13.06 -11.34
C ARG A 277 15.46 12.56 -9.91
N VAL A 278 14.61 13.20 -9.12
CA VAL A 278 14.30 12.80 -7.74
C VAL A 278 12.80 12.68 -7.54
N VAL A 279 12.36 11.59 -6.91
CA VAL A 279 10.98 11.42 -6.47
C VAL A 279 10.90 11.73 -4.99
N ILE A 280 10.04 12.67 -4.58
CA ILE A 280 9.85 13.06 -3.18
C ILE A 280 8.46 12.62 -2.73
N PHE A 281 8.40 11.68 -1.79
CA PHE A 281 7.15 11.21 -1.20
C PHE A 281 6.76 12.05 0.00
N VAL A 282 5.49 12.49 0.03
CA VAL A 282 4.91 13.35 1.04
C VAL A 282 3.57 12.81 1.56
N ASN A 283 3.21 13.16 2.78
CA ASN A 283 1.95 12.74 3.39
C ASN A 283 0.88 13.86 3.40
N TYR A 284 1.28 15.12 3.47
CA TYR A 284 0.36 16.26 3.61
C TYR A 284 0.38 17.17 2.37
N ASN A 285 -0.78 17.76 2.02
CA ASN A 285 -0.85 18.72 0.91
C ASN A 285 0.00 19.98 1.19
N ILE A 286 0.10 20.41 2.45
CA ILE A 286 0.97 21.54 2.83
C ILE A 286 2.44 21.25 2.49
N GLU A 287 2.89 20.00 2.61
CA GLU A 287 4.25 19.61 2.21
C GLU A 287 4.44 19.79 0.69
N VAL A 288 3.40 19.50 -0.11
CA VAL A 288 3.43 19.76 -1.57
C VAL A 288 3.65 21.25 -1.85
N ASP A 289 2.96 22.13 -1.16
CA ASP A 289 3.08 23.59 -1.34
C ASP A 289 4.48 24.10 -0.92
N ILE A 290 5.00 23.58 0.20
CA ILE A 290 6.37 23.90 0.68
C ILE A 290 7.41 23.48 -0.38
N LEU A 291 7.31 22.25 -0.89
CA LEU A 291 8.25 21.71 -1.86
C LEU A 291 8.13 22.41 -3.21
N LYS A 292 6.92 22.74 -3.65
CA LYS A 292 6.66 23.54 -4.84
C LYS A 292 7.37 24.89 -4.76
N LYS A 293 7.22 25.60 -3.63
CA LYS A 293 7.91 26.88 -3.40
C LYS A 293 9.42 26.71 -3.44
N MET A 294 9.96 25.68 -2.80
CA MET A 294 11.39 25.35 -2.84
C MET A 294 11.88 25.11 -4.27
N CYS A 295 11.17 24.33 -5.09
CA CYS A 295 11.55 24.07 -6.48
C CYS A 295 11.57 25.35 -7.31
N ILE A 296 10.61 26.27 -7.11
CA ILE A 296 10.57 27.58 -7.77
C ILE A 296 11.78 28.41 -7.36
N GLU A 297 12.10 28.49 -6.07
CA GLU A 297 13.27 29.24 -5.55
C GLU A 297 14.61 28.73 -6.11
N MET A 298 14.71 27.41 -6.29
CA MET A 298 15.89 26.73 -6.84
C MET A 298 15.91 26.73 -8.39
N ASN A 299 14.88 27.26 -9.06
CA ASN A 299 14.69 27.15 -10.50
C ASN A 299 14.78 25.70 -11.01
N ARG A 300 14.27 24.74 -10.20
CA ARG A 300 14.29 23.31 -10.49
C ARG A 300 12.96 22.87 -11.11
N PRO A 301 12.94 22.18 -12.27
CA PRO A 301 11.70 21.67 -12.85
C PRO A 301 11.02 20.69 -11.90
N TYR A 302 9.70 20.75 -11.83
CA TYR A 302 8.95 19.84 -10.96
C TYR A 302 7.61 19.43 -11.57
N SER A 303 7.12 18.29 -11.13
CA SER A 303 5.80 17.73 -11.38
C SER A 303 5.10 17.39 -10.07
N ILE A 304 3.78 17.46 -10.04
CA ILE A 304 2.98 17.15 -8.84
C ILE A 304 2.03 16.00 -9.14
N TYR A 305 2.03 15.02 -8.24
CA TYR A 305 1.07 13.93 -8.29
C TYR A 305 0.39 13.76 -6.92
N ASN A 306 -0.81 14.29 -6.80
CA ASN A 306 -1.63 14.22 -5.58
C ASN A 306 -3.10 13.97 -5.94
N GLY A 307 -4.04 14.15 -4.99
CA GLY A 307 -5.47 13.96 -5.20
C GLY A 307 -6.10 14.93 -6.21
N GLU A 308 -5.50 16.09 -6.43
CA GLU A 308 -6.01 17.16 -7.28
C GLU A 308 -5.27 17.23 -8.62
N THR A 309 -3.96 17.08 -8.60
CA THR A 309 -3.09 17.17 -9.78
C THR A 309 -2.44 15.81 -10.04
N LYS A 310 -2.56 15.32 -11.27
CA LYS A 310 -1.94 14.08 -11.74
C LYS A 310 -1.08 14.38 -12.97
N ASP A 311 -0.03 15.16 -12.79
CA ASP A 311 0.86 15.58 -13.88
C ASP A 311 2.31 15.16 -13.61
N LEU A 312 2.93 14.46 -14.56
CA LEU A 312 4.31 14.05 -14.56
C LEU A 312 5.07 14.54 -15.82
N THR A 313 4.54 15.52 -16.54
CA THR A 313 5.07 15.96 -17.84
C THR A 313 6.51 16.48 -17.71
N GLU A 314 6.76 17.39 -16.76
CA GLU A 314 8.12 17.91 -16.52
C GLU A 314 9.08 16.82 -16.06
N PHE A 315 8.60 15.94 -15.16
CA PHE A 315 9.40 14.84 -14.64
C PHE A 315 9.82 13.84 -15.72
N LYS A 316 8.97 13.60 -16.71
CA LYS A 316 9.28 12.71 -17.84
C LYS A 316 10.24 13.36 -18.84
N SER A 317 10.08 14.66 -19.11
CA SER A 317 10.80 15.36 -20.17
C SER A 317 12.18 15.86 -19.75
N LYS A 318 12.41 16.16 -18.47
CA LYS A 318 13.66 16.77 -17.97
C LYS A 318 14.42 15.84 -17.04
N ASN A 319 15.74 15.75 -17.22
CA ASN A 319 16.59 14.81 -16.47
C ASN A 319 16.88 15.22 -15.02
N ASP A 320 16.66 16.47 -14.69
CA ASP A 320 16.86 17.05 -13.35
C ASP A 320 15.56 17.36 -12.63
N ALA A 321 14.42 16.94 -13.17
CA ALA A 321 13.11 17.26 -12.61
C ALA A 321 12.79 16.49 -11.32
N ILE A 322 11.98 17.11 -10.49
CA ILE A 322 11.49 16.55 -9.23
C ILE A 322 10.04 16.12 -9.41
N ALA A 323 9.70 14.89 -8.98
CA ALA A 323 8.30 14.47 -8.82
C ALA A 323 7.92 14.57 -7.35
N ILE A 324 6.97 15.45 -7.00
CA ILE A 324 6.38 15.56 -5.66
C ILE A 324 5.14 14.68 -5.63
N VAL A 325 5.16 13.61 -4.84
CA VAL A 325 4.17 12.55 -4.88
C VAL A 325 3.54 12.34 -3.51
N ASN A 326 2.23 12.57 -3.39
CA ASN A 326 1.51 12.25 -2.17
C ASN A 326 1.25 10.73 -2.10
N TYR A 327 1.48 10.10 -0.94
CA TYR A 327 1.33 8.66 -0.77
C TYR A 327 -0.06 8.15 -1.17
N ALA A 328 -1.11 8.81 -0.73
CA ALA A 328 -2.48 8.36 -0.99
C ALA A 328 -2.82 8.24 -2.48
N SER A 329 -2.21 9.11 -3.30
CA SER A 329 -2.43 9.13 -4.76
C SER A 329 -1.31 8.41 -5.52
N GLY A 330 -0.08 8.53 -5.06
CA GLY A 330 1.12 8.10 -5.78
C GLY A 330 1.57 6.68 -5.46
N ALA A 331 1.24 6.13 -4.29
CA ALA A 331 1.54 4.73 -3.99
C ALA A 331 0.70 3.75 -4.85
N THR A 332 -0.38 4.24 -5.47
CA THR A 332 -1.26 3.45 -6.32
C THR A 332 -1.30 4.04 -7.74
N GLY A 333 -0.92 3.28 -8.78
CA GLY A 333 -1.21 3.60 -10.18
C GLY A 333 -0.11 4.20 -11.02
N ILE A 334 0.98 4.78 -10.48
CA ILE A 334 1.99 5.44 -11.28
C ILE A 334 3.09 4.45 -11.69
N ASN A 335 3.28 4.27 -12.98
CA ASN A 335 4.33 3.40 -13.53
C ASN A 335 5.62 4.16 -13.88
N ASP A 336 5.52 5.46 -14.15
CA ASP A 336 6.59 6.26 -14.72
C ASP A 336 7.63 6.77 -13.70
N LEU A 337 7.42 6.55 -12.40
CA LEU A 337 8.38 6.98 -11.38
C LEU A 337 9.70 6.19 -11.42
N CYS A 338 9.71 4.98 -11.99
CA CYS A 338 10.91 4.16 -12.13
C CYS A 338 11.93 4.68 -13.17
N ILE A 339 11.65 5.78 -13.86
CA ILE A 339 12.67 6.50 -14.65
C ILE A 339 13.69 7.24 -13.76
N SER A 340 13.38 7.41 -12.47
CA SER A 340 14.32 7.82 -11.43
C SER A 340 14.70 6.63 -10.56
N ASN A 341 15.92 6.59 -10.09
CA ASN A 341 16.37 5.64 -9.05
C ASN A 341 16.54 6.29 -7.67
N ILE A 342 16.23 7.59 -7.52
CA ILE A 342 16.39 8.33 -6.27
C ILE A 342 15.02 8.65 -5.70
N GLY A 343 14.75 8.13 -4.51
CA GLY A 343 13.53 8.40 -3.74
C GLY A 343 13.83 9.08 -2.41
N VAL A 344 13.20 10.20 -2.13
CA VAL A 344 13.29 10.90 -0.85
C VAL A 344 11.94 10.79 -0.13
N PHE A 345 11.93 10.23 1.04
CA PHE A 345 10.78 10.11 1.92
C PHE A 345 10.79 11.30 2.88
N PHE A 346 10.16 12.39 2.48
CA PHE A 346 10.15 13.66 3.22
C PHE A 346 9.44 13.53 4.58
N SER A 347 8.33 12.82 4.59
CA SER A 347 7.61 12.41 5.80
C SER A 347 7.14 10.96 5.64
N PRO A 348 6.99 10.16 6.70
CA PRO A 348 6.41 8.83 6.60
C PRO A 348 4.89 8.90 6.37
N PRO A 349 4.27 7.91 5.71
CA PRO A 349 2.82 7.78 5.69
C PRO A 349 2.27 7.56 7.10
N ASP A 350 0.95 7.72 7.31
CA ASP A 350 0.33 7.72 8.65
C ASP A 350 0.32 6.36 9.35
N GLY A 351 1.50 5.79 9.54
CA GLY A 351 1.67 4.50 10.20
C GLY A 351 1.31 3.29 9.34
N ASP A 352 1.00 3.49 8.07
CA ASP A 352 0.63 2.45 7.11
C ASP A 352 1.89 1.91 6.40
N TYR A 353 2.35 0.74 6.83
CA TYR A 353 3.50 0.06 6.24
C TYR A 353 3.25 -0.37 4.79
N ILE A 354 2.01 -0.75 4.45
CA ILE A 354 1.67 -1.17 3.09
C ILE A 354 1.86 0.01 2.13
N LEU A 355 1.36 1.17 2.50
CA LEU A 355 1.49 2.39 1.71
C LEU A 355 2.96 2.81 1.54
N PHE A 356 3.75 2.69 2.60
CA PHE A 356 5.20 2.91 2.58
C PHE A 356 5.92 1.94 1.63
N SER A 357 5.62 0.65 1.74
CA SER A 357 6.18 -0.40 0.88
C SER A 357 5.79 -0.20 -0.58
N GLN A 358 4.54 0.22 -0.84
CA GLN A 358 4.05 0.54 -2.17
C GLN A 358 4.80 1.72 -2.81
N ALA A 359 5.09 2.76 -2.04
CA ALA A 359 5.87 3.90 -2.51
C ALA A 359 7.29 3.48 -2.91
N LYS A 360 7.98 2.65 -2.11
CA LYS A 360 9.29 2.09 -2.47
C LYS A 360 9.23 1.30 -3.77
N ALA A 361 8.22 0.46 -3.93
CA ALA A 361 8.02 -0.37 -5.11
C ALA A 361 7.65 0.43 -6.39
N ARG A 362 7.48 1.75 -6.32
CA ARG A 362 7.35 2.61 -7.52
C ARG A 362 8.67 2.84 -8.23
N LEU A 363 9.78 2.80 -7.48
CA LEU A 363 11.12 2.94 -8.04
C LEU A 363 11.80 1.57 -8.18
N ASP A 364 11.57 0.65 -7.24
CA ASP A 364 12.11 -0.70 -7.25
C ASP A 364 11.16 -1.67 -7.96
N ARG A 365 11.19 -1.67 -9.29
CA ARG A 365 10.27 -2.46 -10.13
C ARG A 365 10.83 -2.76 -11.51
N ILE A 366 10.15 -3.62 -12.27
CA ILE A 366 10.45 -3.88 -13.69
C ILE A 366 10.44 -2.56 -14.48
N GLY A 367 11.50 -2.34 -15.26
CA GLY A 367 11.77 -1.09 -16.00
C GLY A 367 12.80 -0.19 -15.31
N GLN A 368 13.13 -0.41 -14.06
CA GLN A 368 14.26 0.26 -13.41
C GLN A 368 15.58 -0.35 -13.88
N THR A 369 16.52 0.49 -14.25
CA THR A 369 17.83 0.08 -14.77
C THR A 369 19.00 0.39 -13.84
N LYS A 370 18.76 1.21 -12.81
CA LYS A 370 19.77 1.62 -11.82
C LYS A 370 19.35 1.14 -10.43
N GLN A 371 20.29 0.88 -9.54
CA GLN A 371 20.02 0.54 -8.16
C GLN A 371 19.24 1.69 -7.47
N PRO A 372 18.04 1.45 -6.93
CA PRO A 372 17.31 2.48 -6.20
C PRO A 372 18.04 2.91 -4.92
N ILE A 373 17.99 4.19 -4.64
CA ILE A 373 18.52 4.80 -3.42
C ILE A 373 17.36 5.53 -2.73
N PHE A 374 17.08 5.14 -1.50
CA PHE A 374 16.00 5.72 -0.70
C PHE A 374 16.57 6.50 0.47
N TYR A 375 16.27 7.79 0.52
CA TYR A 375 16.60 8.68 1.62
C TYR A 375 15.38 8.88 2.51
N PHE A 376 15.50 8.52 3.79
CA PHE A 376 14.44 8.68 4.78
C PHE A 376 14.80 9.83 5.72
N LEU A 377 14.09 10.95 5.61
CA LEU A 377 14.34 12.11 6.48
C LEU A 377 13.67 11.89 7.83
N GLN A 378 14.48 11.63 8.84
CA GLN A 378 14.02 11.31 10.19
C GLN A 378 14.34 12.42 11.16
N THR A 379 13.33 13.02 11.79
CA THR A 379 13.54 13.97 12.88
C THR A 379 14.01 13.24 14.14
N LYS A 380 15.14 13.65 14.70
CA LYS A 380 15.74 13.06 15.91
C LYS A 380 14.76 13.07 17.08
N LYS A 381 14.77 12.00 17.90
CA LYS A 381 13.94 11.91 19.12
C LYS A 381 12.47 12.28 18.90
N SER A 382 11.91 11.89 17.77
CA SER A 382 10.54 12.21 17.38
C SER A 382 9.70 10.98 17.10
N ILE A 383 8.40 11.19 16.91
CA ILE A 383 7.45 10.17 16.50
C ILE A 383 7.84 9.53 15.15
N GLU A 384 8.47 10.26 14.23
CA GLU A 384 8.92 9.71 12.94
C GLU A 384 9.94 8.59 13.11
N LEU A 385 10.87 8.75 14.08
CA LEU A 385 11.83 7.70 14.38
C LEU A 385 11.14 6.40 14.85
N ALA A 386 10.07 6.53 15.63
CA ALA A 386 9.27 5.39 16.07
C ALA A 386 8.51 4.75 14.89
N ILE A 387 7.92 5.55 14.00
CA ILE A 387 7.25 5.06 12.79
C ILE A 387 8.23 4.26 11.92
N TYR A 388 9.38 4.82 11.58
CA TYR A 388 10.36 4.13 10.73
C TYR A 388 10.96 2.88 11.38
N ARG A 389 11.06 2.81 12.72
CA ARG A 389 11.46 1.58 13.43
C ARG A 389 10.46 0.46 13.21
N ASN A 390 9.15 0.74 13.27
CA ASN A 390 8.12 -0.25 12.97
C ASN A 390 8.18 -0.67 11.51
N PHE A 391 8.33 0.28 10.58
CA PHE A 391 8.42 -0.02 9.15
C PHE A 391 9.65 -0.89 8.79
N LYS A 392 10.76 -0.77 9.52
CA LYS A 392 11.91 -1.68 9.35
C LYS A 392 11.59 -3.13 9.69
N ASN A 393 10.67 -3.34 10.61
CA ASN A 393 10.20 -4.67 11.00
C ASN A 393 9.07 -5.19 10.10
N GLY A 394 8.56 -4.38 9.17
CA GLY A 394 7.41 -4.72 8.33
C GLY A 394 6.05 -4.47 8.99
N ASP A 395 6.02 -3.72 10.09
CA ASP A 395 4.84 -3.52 10.92
C ASP A 395 4.23 -2.12 10.75
N ASP A 396 2.90 -2.04 10.90
CA ASP A 396 2.18 -0.78 11.00
C ASP A 396 2.50 -0.06 12.32
N PHE A 397 2.56 1.29 12.27
CA PHE A 397 2.60 2.11 13.46
C PHE A 397 1.18 2.39 13.97
N THR A 398 0.60 1.38 14.63
CA THR A 398 -0.79 1.41 15.10
C THR A 398 -1.02 2.42 16.23
N TRP A 399 -2.30 2.64 16.57
CA TRP A 399 -2.66 3.47 17.72
C TRP A 399 -2.08 2.94 19.03
N GLU A 400 -2.03 1.64 19.22
CA GLU A 400 -1.48 1.01 20.41
C GLU A 400 0.03 1.22 20.51
N VAL A 401 0.75 1.03 19.41
CA VAL A 401 2.20 1.31 19.31
C VAL A 401 2.49 2.78 19.63
N TYR A 402 1.66 3.71 19.10
CA TYR A 402 1.78 5.12 19.41
C TYR A 402 1.58 5.41 20.89
N LYS A 403 0.60 4.80 21.54
CA LYS A 403 0.35 4.97 22.98
C LYS A 403 1.54 4.51 23.81
N ASN A 404 2.06 3.33 23.53
CA ASN A 404 3.24 2.79 24.22
C ASN A 404 4.46 3.69 24.02
N TRP A 405 4.65 4.20 22.80
CA TRP A 405 5.71 5.18 22.53
C TRP A 405 5.49 6.48 23.33
N LEU A 406 4.29 7.05 23.35
CA LEU A 406 3.98 8.28 24.06
C LEU A 406 4.23 8.13 25.56
N ASP A 407 3.85 7.00 26.15
CA ASP A 407 4.08 6.71 27.57
C ASP A 407 5.58 6.59 27.91
N SER A 408 6.39 6.10 26.95
CA SER A 408 7.85 6.05 27.09
C SER A 408 8.54 7.41 27.01
N GLN A 409 7.82 8.48 26.63
CA GLN A 409 8.34 9.86 26.58
C GLN A 409 8.07 10.67 27.86
N LYS A 410 7.24 10.14 28.78
CA LYS A 410 6.95 10.74 30.10
C LYS A 410 8.07 10.43 31.09
#